data_70e2864543c575b23cd2cfb469551551
#
_entry.id   70e2864543c575b23cd2cfb469551551
#
_cell.length_a   1.000
_cell.length_b   1.000
_cell.length_c   1.000
_cell.angle_alpha   90.00
_cell.angle_beta   90.00
_cell.angle_gamma   90.00
#
_symmetry.space_group_name_H-M   'P 1'
#
loop_
_entity.id
_entity.type
_entity.pdbx_description
1 polymer ?
#
loop_
_entity_poly.entity_id
_entity_poly.type
_entity_poly.pdbx_seq_one_letter_code
_entity_poly.pdbx_strand_id
1 'polypeptide(L)'
;MHIKDESYRLGLGSFKALGGSYAVVRLLLEMASSKLGRAVDISEIGTPAVRDIARGLTVGCATDGNHGRSVAAGAQMVGAKAVIFVHSGVTDERVAAISRFGAEIVRVTGTYDDSVAVADQTCRDNGWIVVSDTSWPGYERIPGLVMQGYTAMLNEILRDMPDRPSHVFIQAGVGGLAAAVAGYFEIVFGKDRPTFVVVEPERAACLYESAVAGHPTKIAHGEPTIMAMLECYEPSLVAWRILSRKADGFMTVGEDDAAEAMRSLARPLDRDPAIVAGESGAAGLAGLRVATRDKAIRDKLGLGPASRVLLINTEGATDQARYTEIVGSSPATVLQSAA
;
A
#
# COMPACT_ATOMS: atom_id res chain seq x y z
N MET A 1 -20.83 -6.28 5.69
CA MET A 1 -19.54 -5.88 5.09
C MET A 1 -19.00 -4.71 5.88
N HIS A 2 -17.69 -4.68 6.15
CA HIS A 2 -16.99 -3.58 6.79
C HIS A 2 -15.89 -3.09 5.85
N ILE A 3 -15.70 -1.77 5.77
CA ILE A 3 -14.65 -1.15 4.96
C ILE A 3 -13.80 -0.29 5.88
N LYS A 4 -12.50 -0.60 5.96
CA LYS A 4 -11.52 0.29 6.58
C LYS A 4 -11.11 1.33 5.55
N ASP A 5 -11.41 2.58 5.82
CA ASP A 5 -11.08 3.66 4.90
C ASP A 5 -9.75 4.33 5.27
N GLU A 6 -8.78 4.21 4.35
CA GLU A 6 -7.44 4.78 4.47
C GLU A 6 -7.23 5.99 3.54
N SER A 7 -8.27 6.46 2.86
CA SER A 7 -8.20 7.57 1.91
C SER A 7 -7.73 8.90 2.51
N TYR A 8 -7.84 9.05 3.83
CA TYR A 8 -7.43 10.26 4.54
C TYR A 8 -6.25 10.05 5.49
N ARG A 9 -5.62 8.86 5.49
CA ARG A 9 -4.57 8.53 6.44
C ARG A 9 -3.51 9.62 6.54
N LEU A 10 -3.38 10.24 7.71
CA LEU A 10 -2.42 11.30 8.03
C LEU A 10 -2.39 12.48 7.03
N GLY A 11 -3.47 12.72 6.30
CA GLY A 11 -3.53 13.72 5.24
C GLY A 11 -2.70 13.38 4.00
N LEU A 12 -2.23 12.13 3.89
CA LEU A 12 -1.41 11.66 2.75
C LEU A 12 -2.21 10.89 1.70
N GLY A 13 -3.50 10.68 1.90
CA GLY A 13 -4.39 10.14 0.89
C GLY A 13 -4.33 8.62 0.68
N SER A 14 -3.54 7.88 1.47
CA SER A 14 -3.45 6.42 1.35
C SER A 14 -2.83 5.75 2.58
N PHE A 15 -3.05 4.43 2.74
CA PHE A 15 -2.44 3.58 3.75
C PHE A 15 -0.91 3.63 3.76
N LYS A 16 -0.29 3.91 2.61
CA LYS A 16 1.17 4.01 2.46
C LYS A 16 1.79 5.00 3.46
N ALA A 17 1.01 5.99 3.93
CA ALA A 17 1.41 6.92 4.98
C ALA A 17 1.98 6.22 6.23
N LEU A 18 1.47 5.05 6.58
CA LEU A 18 1.90 4.30 7.75
C LEU A 18 3.27 3.63 7.55
N GLY A 19 3.49 3.01 6.38
CA GLY A 19 4.65 2.14 6.16
C GLY A 19 5.97 2.89 5.98
N GLY A 20 6.02 3.82 5.00
CA GLY A 20 7.23 4.58 4.68
C GLY A 20 7.68 5.45 5.86
N SER A 21 6.75 6.18 6.48
CA SER A 21 7.05 7.02 7.64
C SER A 21 7.55 6.19 8.83
N TYR A 22 6.91 5.05 9.12
CA TYR A 22 7.36 4.14 10.18
C TYR A 22 8.78 3.62 9.92
N ALA A 23 9.07 3.19 8.70
CA ALA A 23 10.40 2.70 8.33
C ALA A 23 11.48 3.77 8.56
N VAL A 24 11.24 5.01 8.14
CA VAL A 24 12.18 6.13 8.37
C VAL A 24 12.41 6.39 9.85
N VAL A 25 11.34 6.43 10.66
CA VAL A 25 11.45 6.59 12.12
C VAL A 25 12.28 5.47 12.74
N ARG A 26 12.01 4.21 12.37
CA ARG A 26 12.76 3.06 12.90
C ARG A 26 14.24 3.12 12.53
N LEU A 27 14.57 3.48 11.29
CA LEU A 27 15.95 3.67 10.84
C LEU A 27 16.68 4.75 11.65
N LEU A 28 16.02 5.89 11.92
CA LEU A 28 16.58 6.92 12.78
C LEU A 28 16.83 6.41 14.21
N LEU A 29 15.86 5.73 14.83
CA LEU A 29 16.00 5.22 16.20
C LEU A 29 17.12 4.19 16.31
N GLU A 30 17.28 3.33 15.32
CA GLU A 30 18.38 2.36 15.27
C GLU A 30 19.74 3.06 15.11
N MET A 31 19.83 4.04 14.20
CA MET A 31 21.04 4.84 14.03
C MET A 31 21.40 5.62 15.30
N ALA A 32 20.42 6.24 15.94
CA ALA A 32 20.60 6.97 17.17
C ALA A 32 21.04 6.05 18.31
N SER A 33 20.42 4.88 18.44
CA SER A 33 20.78 3.89 19.44
C SER A 33 22.22 3.41 19.27
N SER A 34 22.65 3.17 18.02
CA SER A 34 24.03 2.80 17.70
C SER A 34 25.04 3.91 18.06
N LYS A 35 24.74 5.15 17.66
CA LYS A 35 25.66 6.29 17.90
C LYS A 35 25.76 6.71 19.38
N LEU A 36 24.66 6.56 20.13
CA LEU A 36 24.60 6.92 21.55
C LEU A 36 24.98 5.76 22.48
N GLY A 37 25.19 4.55 21.94
CA GLY A 37 25.57 3.36 22.74
C GLY A 37 24.48 2.88 23.71
N ARG A 38 23.21 3.25 23.47
CA ARG A 38 22.06 2.86 24.30
C ARG A 38 20.78 2.78 23.45
N ALA A 39 19.75 2.11 23.95
CA ALA A 39 18.44 2.17 23.32
C ALA A 39 17.89 3.61 23.35
N VAL A 40 17.31 4.04 22.22
CA VAL A 40 16.63 5.34 22.06
C VAL A 40 15.15 5.08 21.81
N ASP A 41 14.30 5.66 22.65
CA ASP A 41 12.85 5.54 22.54
C ASP A 41 12.26 6.58 21.58
N ILE A 42 11.06 6.30 21.05
CA ILE A 42 10.33 7.18 20.13
C ILE A 42 10.07 8.57 20.75
N SER A 43 9.86 8.66 22.04
CA SER A 43 9.66 9.91 22.77
C SER A 43 10.89 10.85 22.72
N GLU A 44 12.06 10.32 22.40
CA GLU A 44 13.32 11.07 22.31
C GLU A 44 13.56 11.71 20.93
N ILE A 45 12.73 11.46 19.94
CA ILE A 45 12.89 11.97 18.55
C ILE A 45 13.08 13.50 18.51
N GLY A 46 12.44 14.22 19.42
CA GLY A 46 12.52 15.68 19.52
C GLY A 46 13.76 16.21 20.24
N THR A 47 14.57 15.36 20.88
CA THR A 47 15.75 15.80 21.64
C THR A 47 16.87 16.32 20.72
N PRO A 48 17.71 17.28 21.18
CA PRO A 48 18.82 17.80 20.38
C PRO A 48 19.75 16.71 19.85
N ALA A 49 20.10 15.73 20.70
CA ALA A 49 21.01 14.64 20.33
C ALA A 49 20.47 13.79 19.18
N VAL A 50 19.18 13.41 19.21
CA VAL A 50 18.54 12.61 18.14
C VAL A 50 18.36 13.45 16.88
N ARG A 51 17.98 14.74 17.00
CA ARG A 51 17.88 15.64 15.86
C ARG A 51 19.21 15.88 15.16
N ASP A 52 20.31 15.98 15.89
CA ASP A 52 21.65 16.11 15.29
C ASP A 52 22.01 14.85 14.48
N ILE A 53 21.66 13.67 14.99
CA ILE A 53 21.84 12.42 14.26
C ILE A 53 20.95 12.37 13.01
N ALA A 54 19.69 12.82 13.11
CA ALA A 54 18.73 12.84 12.01
C ALA A 54 19.21 13.71 10.83
N ARG A 55 19.89 14.84 11.07
CA ARG A 55 20.47 15.67 9.99
C ARG A 55 21.50 14.93 9.15
N GLY A 56 22.13 13.91 9.70
CA GLY A 56 23.06 13.03 8.98
C GLY A 56 22.40 11.85 8.28
N LEU A 57 21.09 11.66 8.44
CA LEU A 57 20.34 10.60 7.76
C LEU A 57 19.79 11.13 6.44
N THR A 58 20.13 10.46 5.34
CA THR A 58 19.48 10.64 4.04
C THR A 58 18.86 9.33 3.62
N VAL A 59 17.58 9.38 3.22
CA VAL A 59 16.85 8.23 2.68
C VAL A 59 16.52 8.47 1.22
N GLY A 60 16.65 7.41 0.41
CA GLY A 60 16.30 7.42 -1.01
C GLY A 60 15.16 6.47 -1.31
N CYS A 61 14.31 6.82 -2.27
CA CYS A 61 13.15 6.00 -2.66
C CYS A 61 12.79 6.23 -4.13
N ALA A 62 12.63 5.14 -4.89
CA ALA A 62 11.96 5.20 -6.20
C ALA A 62 10.45 4.99 -6.00
N THR A 63 9.62 5.75 -6.74
CA THR A 63 8.16 5.71 -6.52
C THR A 63 7.37 6.34 -7.64
N ASP A 64 6.11 5.91 -7.79
CA ASP A 64 5.10 6.55 -8.64
C ASP A 64 4.16 7.49 -7.86
N GLY A 65 4.32 7.62 -6.52
CA GLY A 65 3.51 8.56 -5.75
C GLY A 65 3.40 8.27 -4.25
N ASN A 66 2.48 7.40 -3.84
CA ASN A 66 2.07 7.26 -2.44
C ASN A 66 3.19 6.81 -1.48
N HIS A 67 4.06 5.89 -1.91
CA HIS A 67 5.17 5.43 -1.07
C HIS A 67 6.21 6.53 -0.87
N GLY A 68 6.64 7.20 -1.96
CA GLY A 68 7.59 8.32 -1.86
C GLY A 68 7.07 9.48 -1.03
N ARG A 69 5.76 9.77 -1.12
CA ARG A 69 5.11 10.77 -0.25
C ARG A 69 5.23 10.40 1.22
N SER A 70 5.02 9.12 1.56
CA SER A 70 5.17 8.62 2.92
C SER A 70 6.62 8.71 3.43
N VAL A 71 7.59 8.32 2.60
CA VAL A 71 9.03 8.41 2.94
C VAL A 71 9.44 9.86 3.15
N ALA A 72 9.04 10.76 2.24
CA ALA A 72 9.32 12.20 2.35
C ALA A 72 8.70 12.82 3.61
N ALA A 73 7.44 12.51 3.91
CA ALA A 73 6.76 12.97 5.12
C ALA A 73 7.43 12.45 6.38
N GLY A 74 7.82 11.17 6.41
CA GLY A 74 8.56 10.57 7.52
C GLY A 74 9.92 11.24 7.73
N ALA A 75 10.66 11.50 6.66
CA ALA A 75 11.94 12.20 6.74
C ALA A 75 11.79 13.64 7.28
N GLN A 76 10.82 14.39 6.76
CA GLN A 76 10.51 15.74 7.26
C GLN A 76 10.18 15.73 8.75
N MET A 77 9.34 14.79 9.18
CA MET A 77 8.90 14.69 10.59
C MET A 77 10.07 14.50 11.56
N VAL A 78 11.07 13.73 11.17
CA VAL A 78 12.24 13.46 12.02
C VAL A 78 13.43 14.40 11.77
N GLY A 79 13.37 15.27 10.76
CA GLY A 79 14.46 16.18 10.39
C GLY A 79 15.57 15.51 9.58
N ALA A 80 15.29 14.37 8.94
CA ALA A 80 16.16 13.70 7.98
C ALA A 80 15.98 14.27 6.56
N LYS A 81 16.89 13.92 5.64
CA LYS A 81 16.76 14.26 4.22
C LYS A 81 16.09 13.12 3.44
N ALA A 82 15.27 13.48 2.45
CA ALA A 82 14.70 12.53 1.50
C ALA A 82 15.07 12.91 0.07
N VAL A 83 15.49 11.93 -0.72
CA VAL A 83 15.73 12.06 -2.17
C VAL A 83 14.81 11.06 -2.87
N ILE A 84 13.87 11.57 -3.66
CA ILE A 84 12.84 10.76 -4.28
C ILE A 84 13.06 10.71 -5.79
N PHE A 85 13.23 9.50 -6.29
CA PHE A 85 13.46 9.20 -7.69
C PHE A 85 12.13 8.86 -8.36
N VAL A 86 11.80 9.59 -9.42
CA VAL A 86 10.56 9.41 -10.17
C VAL A 86 10.88 9.24 -11.64
N HIS A 87 10.25 8.27 -12.30
CA HIS A 87 10.42 8.13 -13.75
C HIS A 87 9.68 9.24 -14.51
N SER A 88 10.00 9.41 -15.79
CA SER A 88 9.48 10.50 -16.64
C SER A 88 7.96 10.51 -16.79
N GLY A 89 7.28 9.39 -16.59
CA GLY A 89 5.81 9.26 -16.67
C GLY A 89 5.06 9.75 -15.43
N VAL A 90 5.74 10.08 -14.32
CA VAL A 90 5.07 10.57 -13.10
C VAL A 90 4.64 12.02 -13.31
N THR A 91 3.35 12.29 -13.08
CA THR A 91 2.74 13.61 -13.29
C THR A 91 3.32 14.68 -12.35
N ASP A 92 3.30 15.94 -12.81
CA ASP A 92 3.78 17.06 -11.98
C ASP A 92 2.95 17.24 -10.70
N GLU A 93 1.67 16.88 -10.71
CA GLU A 93 0.82 16.92 -9.53
C GLU A 93 1.32 15.91 -8.45
N ARG A 94 1.67 14.70 -8.86
CA ARG A 94 2.24 13.69 -7.95
C ARG A 94 3.61 14.13 -7.41
N VAL A 95 4.44 14.71 -8.27
CA VAL A 95 5.74 15.27 -7.87
C VAL A 95 5.57 16.40 -6.86
N ALA A 96 4.67 17.35 -7.13
CA ALA A 96 4.37 18.45 -6.21
C ALA A 96 3.86 17.95 -4.85
N ALA A 97 3.02 16.90 -4.86
CA ALA A 97 2.52 16.27 -3.64
C ALA A 97 3.62 15.60 -2.77
N ILE A 98 4.75 15.21 -3.37
CA ILE A 98 5.93 14.72 -2.66
C ILE A 98 6.82 15.87 -2.21
N SER A 99 7.11 16.83 -3.11
CA SER A 99 8.02 17.96 -2.87
C SER A 99 7.59 18.85 -1.71
N ARG A 100 6.30 18.95 -1.42
CA ARG A 100 5.77 19.71 -0.27
C ARG A 100 6.34 19.30 1.09
N PHE A 101 6.91 18.09 1.19
CA PHE A 101 7.59 17.59 2.38
C PHE A 101 9.09 17.88 2.39
N GLY A 102 9.57 18.76 1.49
CA GLY A 102 10.97 19.16 1.43
C GLY A 102 11.90 18.09 0.84
N ALA A 103 11.36 17.08 0.17
CA ALA A 103 12.17 16.07 -0.50
C ALA A 103 12.80 16.65 -1.78
N GLU A 104 14.05 16.26 -2.02
CA GLU A 104 14.71 16.46 -3.31
C GLU A 104 14.13 15.48 -4.33
N ILE A 105 13.80 15.95 -5.53
CA ILE A 105 13.23 15.12 -6.59
C ILE A 105 14.26 14.92 -7.68
N VAL A 106 14.52 13.67 -8.02
CA VAL A 106 15.36 13.27 -9.16
C VAL A 106 14.45 12.62 -10.21
N ARG A 107 14.30 13.32 -11.36
CA ARG A 107 13.60 12.73 -12.51
C ARG A 107 14.55 11.84 -13.29
N VAL A 108 14.16 10.58 -13.46
CA VAL A 108 14.91 9.56 -14.20
C VAL A 108 14.27 9.36 -15.57
N THR A 109 15.09 9.41 -16.61
CA THR A 109 14.64 9.06 -17.97
C THR A 109 14.45 7.54 -18.06
N GLY A 110 13.28 7.09 -18.53
CA GLY A 110 12.97 5.68 -18.67
C GLY A 110 11.76 5.26 -17.86
N THR A 111 11.77 4.03 -17.40
CA THR A 111 10.69 3.33 -16.71
C THR A 111 10.79 3.45 -15.18
N TYR A 112 9.82 2.89 -14.49
CA TYR A 112 9.90 2.70 -13.03
C TYR A 112 11.12 1.87 -12.63
N ASP A 113 11.40 0.77 -13.34
CA ASP A 113 12.55 -0.10 -13.06
C ASP A 113 13.87 0.65 -13.21
N ASP A 114 13.99 1.54 -14.21
CA ASP A 114 15.15 2.43 -14.35
C ASP A 114 15.30 3.35 -13.14
N SER A 115 14.21 3.91 -12.63
CA SER A 115 14.24 4.76 -11.44
C SER A 115 14.64 3.99 -10.18
N VAL A 116 14.23 2.72 -10.04
CA VAL A 116 14.68 1.83 -8.95
C VAL A 116 16.19 1.57 -9.02
N ALA A 117 16.70 1.25 -10.22
CA ALA A 117 18.13 1.00 -10.41
C ALA A 117 18.99 2.25 -10.13
N VAL A 118 18.57 3.41 -10.62
CA VAL A 118 19.25 4.70 -10.36
C VAL A 118 19.21 5.06 -8.88
N ALA A 119 18.07 4.88 -8.22
CA ALA A 119 17.93 5.14 -6.80
C ALA A 119 18.87 4.27 -5.96
N ASP A 120 18.92 2.97 -6.24
CA ASP A 120 19.77 2.02 -5.54
C ASP A 120 21.26 2.34 -5.74
N GLN A 121 21.69 2.62 -6.98
CA GLN A 121 23.08 2.99 -7.27
C GLN A 121 23.45 4.32 -6.61
N THR A 122 22.61 5.36 -6.74
CA THR A 122 22.88 6.69 -6.15
C THR A 122 22.94 6.60 -4.63
N CYS A 123 22.06 5.84 -4.00
CA CYS A 123 22.08 5.67 -2.55
C CYS A 123 23.35 4.95 -2.08
N ARG A 124 23.80 3.91 -2.78
CA ARG A 124 25.08 3.23 -2.48
C ARG A 124 26.27 4.16 -2.57
N ASP A 125 26.36 4.93 -3.66
CA ASP A 125 27.49 5.81 -3.94
C ASP A 125 27.61 6.95 -2.89
N ASN A 126 26.47 7.38 -2.32
CA ASN A 126 26.41 8.46 -1.34
C ASN A 126 26.27 7.98 0.12
N GLY A 127 26.22 6.67 0.36
CA GLY A 127 26.00 6.13 1.70
C GLY A 127 24.60 6.43 2.27
N TRP A 128 23.60 6.63 1.39
CA TRP A 128 22.20 6.83 1.77
C TRP A 128 21.48 5.50 1.97
N ILE A 129 20.36 5.54 2.66
CA ILE A 129 19.56 4.33 2.91
C ILE A 129 18.37 4.29 1.94
N VAL A 130 18.30 3.24 1.11
CA VAL A 130 17.11 2.97 0.30
C VAL A 130 15.95 2.59 1.21
N VAL A 131 14.78 3.20 1.00
CA VAL A 131 13.52 2.85 1.67
C VAL A 131 12.50 2.45 0.61
N SER A 132 12.51 1.18 0.22
CA SER A 132 11.57 0.59 -0.73
C SER A 132 10.51 -0.25 0.00
N ASP A 133 9.32 -0.36 -0.59
CA ASP A 133 8.22 -1.21 -0.12
C ASP A 133 8.16 -2.57 -0.84
N THR A 134 9.10 -2.84 -1.76
CA THR A 134 9.33 -4.15 -2.35
C THR A 134 10.67 -4.72 -1.92
N SER A 135 10.83 -6.04 -1.96
CA SER A 135 12.03 -6.73 -1.52
C SER A 135 12.62 -7.60 -2.62
N TRP A 136 13.94 -7.73 -2.59
CA TRP A 136 14.74 -8.58 -3.45
C TRP A 136 15.82 -9.32 -2.63
N PRO A 137 16.60 -10.26 -3.22
CA PRO A 137 17.62 -10.98 -2.47
C PRO A 137 18.62 -10.05 -1.77
N GLY A 138 18.75 -10.19 -0.45
CA GLY A 138 19.60 -9.35 0.40
C GLY A 138 18.98 -8.03 0.86
N TYR A 139 17.81 -7.64 0.33
CA TYR A 139 17.09 -6.44 0.74
C TYR A 139 15.68 -6.77 1.23
N GLU A 140 15.55 -7.24 2.46
CA GLU A 140 14.29 -7.70 3.03
C GLU A 140 13.89 -6.97 4.33
N ARG A 141 14.89 -6.45 5.07
CA ARG A 141 14.65 -5.85 6.39
C ARG A 141 13.82 -4.58 6.32
N ILE A 142 14.16 -3.67 5.43
CA ILE A 142 13.46 -2.37 5.31
C ILE A 142 12.04 -2.55 4.78
N PRO A 143 11.77 -3.34 3.72
CA PRO A 143 10.40 -3.71 3.35
C PRO A 143 9.61 -4.35 4.51
N GLY A 144 10.26 -5.15 5.35
CA GLY A 144 9.66 -5.68 6.58
C GLY A 144 9.26 -4.59 7.58
N LEU A 145 10.06 -3.53 7.74
CA LEU A 145 9.69 -2.37 8.55
C LEU A 145 8.49 -1.61 7.95
N VAL A 146 8.47 -1.43 6.63
CA VAL A 146 7.32 -0.82 5.94
C VAL A 146 6.04 -1.62 6.22
N MET A 147 6.09 -2.96 6.10
CA MET A 147 4.97 -3.84 6.41
C MET A 147 4.55 -3.76 7.89
N GLN A 148 5.48 -3.64 8.82
CA GLN A 148 5.19 -3.43 10.25
C GLN A 148 4.42 -2.12 10.47
N GLY A 149 4.74 -1.05 9.76
CA GLY A 149 4.00 0.20 9.85
C GLY A 149 2.51 0.04 9.52
N TYR A 150 2.14 -0.86 8.61
CA TYR A 150 0.74 -1.12 8.27
C TYR A 150 -0.05 -1.79 9.40
N THR A 151 0.60 -2.39 10.38
CA THR A 151 -0.09 -3.05 11.51
C THR A 151 -0.83 -2.06 12.41
N ALA A 152 -0.51 -0.77 12.37
CA ALA A 152 -1.27 0.26 13.09
C ALA A 152 -2.75 0.29 12.65
N MET A 153 -2.99 0.24 11.33
CA MET A 153 -4.34 0.15 10.75
C MET A 153 -5.05 -1.14 11.21
N LEU A 154 -4.33 -2.25 11.33
CA LEU A 154 -4.91 -3.54 11.74
C LEU A 154 -5.31 -3.54 13.21
N ASN A 155 -4.54 -2.88 14.09
CA ASN A 155 -4.95 -2.66 15.47
C ASN A 155 -6.23 -1.82 15.57
N GLU A 156 -6.38 -0.80 14.72
CA GLU A 156 -7.61 -0.01 14.63
C GLU A 156 -8.79 -0.89 14.19
N ILE A 157 -8.62 -1.71 13.15
CA ILE A 157 -9.65 -2.64 12.68
C ILE A 157 -10.11 -3.55 13.82
N LEU A 158 -9.19 -4.16 14.58
CA LEU A 158 -9.55 -5.06 15.69
C LEU A 158 -10.29 -4.35 16.81
N ARG A 159 -9.95 -3.10 17.09
CA ARG A 159 -10.62 -2.30 18.12
C ARG A 159 -12.03 -1.87 17.70
N ASP A 160 -12.18 -1.50 16.43
CA ASP A 160 -13.37 -0.79 15.94
C ASP A 160 -14.40 -1.75 15.32
N MET A 161 -13.99 -2.95 14.90
CA MET A 161 -14.91 -3.98 14.39
C MET A 161 -15.59 -4.73 15.53
N PRO A 162 -16.93 -4.82 15.52
CA PRO A 162 -17.68 -5.52 16.57
C PRO A 162 -17.43 -7.02 16.55
N ASP A 163 -17.20 -7.60 15.37
CA ASP A 163 -17.02 -9.02 15.17
C ASP A 163 -15.82 -9.33 14.28
N ARG A 164 -15.18 -10.47 14.53
CA ARG A 164 -14.12 -10.99 13.67
C ARG A 164 -14.62 -11.17 12.22
N PRO A 165 -13.88 -10.70 11.20
CA PRO A 165 -14.23 -10.98 9.82
C PRO A 165 -14.16 -12.49 9.52
N SER A 166 -15.04 -12.97 8.67
CA SER A 166 -14.98 -14.33 8.12
C SER A 166 -14.19 -14.39 6.83
N HIS A 167 -14.14 -13.26 6.09
CA HIS A 167 -13.44 -13.13 4.82
C HIS A 167 -12.75 -11.79 4.73
N VAL A 168 -11.60 -11.77 4.05
CA VAL A 168 -10.87 -10.57 3.66
C VAL A 168 -10.62 -10.63 2.16
N PHE A 169 -10.99 -9.57 1.44
CA PHE A 169 -10.57 -9.35 0.06
C PHE A 169 -9.63 -8.14 0.07
N ILE A 170 -8.39 -8.35 -0.33
CA ILE A 170 -7.35 -7.33 -0.24
C ILE A 170 -6.60 -7.21 -1.55
N GLN A 171 -6.51 -6.00 -2.04
CA GLN A 171 -5.75 -5.69 -3.24
C GLN A 171 -4.25 -5.79 -3.01
N ALA A 172 -3.53 -6.16 -4.07
CA ALA A 172 -2.08 -6.26 -4.06
C ALA A 172 -1.45 -5.77 -5.38
N GLY A 173 -0.37 -5.00 -5.25
CA GLY A 173 0.67 -4.87 -6.26
C GLY A 173 1.78 -5.87 -5.92
N VAL A 174 2.93 -5.42 -5.41
CA VAL A 174 4.02 -6.33 -4.98
C VAL A 174 3.66 -7.23 -3.78
N GLY A 175 2.52 -7.00 -3.12
CA GLY A 175 1.98 -7.84 -2.06
C GLY A 175 2.27 -7.41 -0.62
N GLY A 176 3.02 -6.33 -0.39
CA GLY A 176 3.45 -5.93 0.96
C GLY A 176 2.30 -5.68 1.95
N LEU A 177 1.24 -4.96 1.54
CA LEU A 177 0.06 -4.75 2.37
C LEU A 177 -0.68 -6.06 2.64
N ALA A 178 -0.97 -6.82 1.59
CA ALA A 178 -1.71 -8.08 1.71
C ALA A 178 -0.97 -9.06 2.65
N ALA A 179 0.36 -9.13 2.54
CA ALA A 179 1.19 -9.96 3.42
C ALA A 179 1.18 -9.47 4.88
N ALA A 180 1.19 -8.16 5.11
CA ALA A 180 1.09 -7.59 6.45
C ALA A 180 -0.27 -7.95 7.10
N VAL A 181 -1.37 -7.83 6.34
CA VAL A 181 -2.72 -8.19 6.83
C VAL A 181 -2.82 -9.68 7.10
N ALA A 182 -2.39 -10.53 6.17
CA ALA A 182 -2.43 -11.99 6.31
C ALA A 182 -1.60 -12.46 7.51
N GLY A 183 -0.37 -11.97 7.63
CA GLY A 183 0.53 -12.31 8.74
C GLY A 183 0.01 -11.85 10.09
N TYR A 184 -0.56 -10.65 10.15
CA TYR A 184 -1.14 -10.12 11.37
C TYR A 184 -2.36 -10.93 11.84
N PHE A 185 -3.28 -11.25 10.94
CA PHE A 185 -4.46 -12.06 11.28
C PHE A 185 -4.09 -13.50 11.63
N GLU A 186 -3.04 -14.06 11.04
CA GLU A 186 -2.49 -15.34 11.48
C GLU A 186 -1.99 -15.29 12.94
N ILE A 187 -1.28 -14.21 13.31
CA ILE A 187 -0.76 -14.04 14.68
C ILE A 187 -1.91 -13.87 15.68
N VAL A 188 -2.94 -13.08 15.32
CA VAL A 188 -4.03 -12.73 16.24
C VAL A 188 -5.08 -13.86 16.35
N PHE A 189 -5.45 -14.47 15.24
CA PHE A 189 -6.55 -15.44 15.19
C PHE A 189 -6.11 -16.89 15.03
N GLY A 190 -4.87 -17.14 14.62
CA GLY A 190 -4.34 -18.49 14.40
C GLY A 190 -5.22 -19.27 13.41
N LYS A 191 -5.67 -20.47 13.83
CA LYS A 191 -6.54 -21.34 13.03
C LYS A 191 -7.93 -20.74 12.72
N ASP A 192 -8.33 -19.75 13.50
CA ASP A 192 -9.62 -19.08 13.35
C ASP A 192 -9.55 -17.81 12.48
N ARG A 193 -8.46 -17.61 11.74
CA ARG A 193 -8.29 -16.47 10.83
C ARG A 193 -9.34 -16.48 9.71
N PRO A 194 -9.69 -15.31 9.16
CA PRO A 194 -10.61 -15.23 8.03
C PRO A 194 -10.05 -15.93 6.78
N THR A 195 -10.94 -16.37 5.90
CA THR A 195 -10.60 -16.73 4.52
C THR A 195 -10.01 -15.50 3.84
N PHE A 196 -8.80 -15.62 3.28
CA PHE A 196 -8.00 -14.50 2.79
C PHE A 196 -7.80 -14.59 1.28
N VAL A 197 -8.34 -13.62 0.56
CA VAL A 197 -8.29 -13.55 -0.90
C VAL A 197 -7.50 -12.34 -1.34
N VAL A 198 -6.45 -12.58 -2.12
CA VAL A 198 -5.65 -11.54 -2.78
C VAL A 198 -6.29 -11.19 -4.11
N VAL A 199 -6.44 -9.89 -4.39
CA VAL A 199 -7.06 -9.36 -5.60
C VAL A 199 -6.05 -8.52 -6.36
N GLU A 200 -5.84 -8.81 -7.64
CA GLU A 200 -4.91 -8.09 -8.53
C GLU A 200 -5.60 -7.64 -9.82
N PRO A 201 -5.05 -6.60 -10.49
CA PRO A 201 -5.47 -6.30 -11.86
C PRO A 201 -5.12 -7.44 -12.81
N GLU A 202 -6.00 -7.81 -13.74
CA GLU A 202 -5.70 -8.81 -14.78
C GLU A 202 -4.43 -8.46 -15.58
N ARG A 203 -4.15 -7.17 -15.75
CA ARG A 203 -3.00 -6.66 -16.53
C ARG A 203 -1.67 -6.67 -15.76
N ALA A 204 -1.71 -6.91 -14.44
CA ALA A 204 -0.53 -6.89 -13.58
C ALA A 204 -0.69 -7.87 -12.41
N ALA A 205 -0.89 -9.16 -12.69
CA ALA A 205 -1.24 -10.20 -11.73
C ALA A 205 -0.03 -11.07 -11.32
N CYS A 206 1.06 -10.45 -10.84
CA CYS A 206 2.30 -11.17 -10.56
C CYS A 206 2.20 -12.17 -9.39
N LEU A 207 1.35 -11.89 -8.39
CA LEU A 207 1.13 -12.82 -7.27
C LEU A 207 0.23 -13.98 -7.69
N TYR A 208 -0.79 -13.74 -8.52
CA TYR A 208 -1.64 -14.79 -9.07
C TYR A 208 -0.81 -15.76 -9.92
N GLU A 209 0.01 -15.25 -10.84
CA GLU A 209 0.90 -16.08 -11.65
C GLU A 209 1.95 -16.81 -10.79
N SER A 210 2.43 -16.18 -9.73
CA SER A 210 3.30 -16.84 -8.75
C SER A 210 2.58 -17.98 -8.02
N ALA A 211 1.28 -17.82 -7.72
CA ALA A 211 0.48 -18.87 -7.09
C ALA A 211 0.25 -20.06 -8.05
N VAL A 212 0.00 -19.78 -9.33
CA VAL A 212 -0.10 -20.81 -10.37
C VAL A 212 1.23 -21.57 -10.55
N ALA A 213 2.35 -20.82 -10.57
CA ALA A 213 3.68 -21.41 -10.75
C ALA A 213 4.23 -22.10 -9.47
N GLY A 214 3.70 -21.75 -8.29
CA GLY A 214 4.19 -22.25 -6.99
C GLY A 214 5.49 -21.58 -6.50
N HIS A 215 5.98 -20.55 -7.20
CA HIS A 215 7.19 -19.78 -6.85
C HIS A 215 7.05 -18.32 -7.30
N PRO A 216 7.86 -17.38 -6.74
CA PRO A 216 7.84 -15.98 -7.19
C PRO A 216 8.10 -15.91 -8.69
N THR A 217 7.19 -15.27 -9.42
CA THR A 217 7.25 -15.21 -10.89
C THR A 217 7.16 -13.75 -11.33
N LYS A 218 8.15 -13.31 -12.11
CA LYS A 218 8.09 -12.06 -12.84
C LYS A 218 7.26 -12.26 -14.10
N ILE A 219 6.29 -11.38 -14.34
CA ILE A 219 5.47 -11.40 -15.55
C ILE A 219 5.94 -10.34 -16.55
N ALA A 220 5.57 -10.51 -17.80
CA ALA A 220 5.87 -9.52 -18.84
C ALA A 220 5.02 -8.25 -18.63
N HIS A 221 5.60 -7.11 -18.99
CA HIS A 221 4.85 -5.86 -19.08
C HIS A 221 3.79 -5.97 -20.19
N GLY A 222 2.56 -5.62 -19.86
CA GLY A 222 1.42 -5.61 -20.77
C GLY A 222 0.88 -4.19 -20.99
N GLU A 223 -0.41 -4.12 -21.34
CA GLU A 223 -1.12 -2.84 -21.35
C GLU A 223 -1.28 -2.32 -19.91
N PRO A 224 -1.14 -0.99 -19.70
CA PRO A 224 -1.30 -0.42 -18.37
C PRO A 224 -2.72 -0.63 -17.83
N THR A 225 -2.84 -0.76 -16.50
CA THR A 225 -4.13 -0.84 -15.82
C THR A 225 -4.55 0.52 -15.27
N ILE A 226 -5.87 0.76 -15.15
CA ILE A 226 -6.37 1.94 -14.42
C ILE A 226 -5.98 1.89 -12.95
N MET A 227 -5.83 0.70 -12.38
CA MET A 227 -5.39 0.48 -11.00
C MET A 227 -3.87 0.71 -10.85
N ALA A 228 -3.41 1.90 -11.25
CA ALA A 228 -1.99 2.22 -11.44
C ALA A 228 -1.10 1.93 -10.20
N MET A 229 -1.63 2.05 -8.97
CA MET A 229 -0.86 1.75 -7.75
C MET A 229 -0.73 0.25 -7.47
N LEU A 230 -1.38 -0.60 -8.26
CA LEU A 230 -1.25 -2.06 -8.22
C LEU A 230 -0.50 -2.60 -9.45
N GLU A 231 -0.08 -1.74 -10.37
CA GLU A 231 0.66 -2.12 -11.59
C GLU A 231 2.08 -2.57 -11.25
N CYS A 232 2.20 -3.84 -10.88
CA CYS A 232 3.45 -4.46 -10.45
C CYS A 232 3.64 -5.78 -11.18
N TYR A 233 4.85 -6.00 -11.71
CA TYR A 233 5.16 -7.15 -12.56
C TYR A 233 6.06 -8.17 -11.88
N GLU A 234 6.53 -7.88 -10.67
CA GLU A 234 7.37 -8.78 -9.89
C GLU A 234 6.96 -8.72 -8.39
N PRO A 235 6.71 -9.87 -7.75
CA PRO A 235 6.29 -9.89 -6.34
C PRO A 235 7.46 -9.58 -5.40
N SER A 236 7.16 -8.90 -4.30
CA SER A 236 8.09 -8.76 -3.17
C SER A 236 8.36 -10.14 -2.56
N LEU A 237 9.62 -10.53 -2.43
CA LEU A 237 10.01 -11.85 -1.91
C LEU A 237 9.52 -12.09 -0.47
N VAL A 238 9.57 -11.06 0.39
CA VAL A 238 9.05 -11.15 1.76
C VAL A 238 7.54 -11.33 1.75
N ALA A 239 6.83 -10.59 0.88
CA ALA A 239 5.39 -10.70 0.75
C ALA A 239 4.98 -12.10 0.24
N TRP A 240 5.64 -12.59 -0.80
CA TRP A 240 5.37 -13.92 -1.34
C TRP A 240 5.56 -15.03 -0.30
N ARG A 241 6.63 -14.98 0.50
CA ARG A 241 6.87 -15.97 1.59
C ARG A 241 5.70 -16.09 2.56
N ILE A 242 4.99 -15.01 2.81
CA ILE A 242 3.82 -15.00 3.67
C ILE A 242 2.58 -15.42 2.89
N LEU A 243 2.31 -14.80 1.75
CA LEU A 243 1.09 -15.01 0.97
C LEU A 243 0.97 -16.42 0.41
N SER A 244 2.08 -17.02 -0.05
CA SER A 244 2.09 -18.41 -0.52
C SER A 244 1.65 -19.45 0.52
N ARG A 245 1.65 -19.06 1.81
CA ARG A 245 1.29 -19.95 2.94
C ARG A 245 -0.01 -19.53 3.63
N LYS A 246 -0.42 -18.27 3.47
CA LYS A 246 -1.50 -17.68 4.28
C LYS A 246 -2.66 -17.12 3.45
N ALA A 247 -2.51 -16.93 2.16
CA ALA A 247 -3.63 -16.66 1.28
C ALA A 247 -4.38 -17.96 0.94
N ASP A 248 -5.71 -17.90 0.98
CA ASP A 248 -6.57 -19.02 0.62
C ASP A 248 -6.97 -18.98 -0.85
N GLY A 249 -6.82 -17.80 -1.49
CA GLY A 249 -7.08 -17.61 -2.89
C GLY A 249 -6.37 -16.38 -3.46
N PHE A 250 -6.11 -16.46 -4.75
CA PHE A 250 -5.66 -15.35 -5.58
C PHE A 250 -6.66 -15.21 -6.72
N MET A 251 -7.05 -13.98 -7.05
CA MET A 251 -7.97 -13.70 -8.14
C MET A 251 -7.61 -12.41 -8.84
N THR A 252 -8.08 -12.26 -10.06
CA THR A 252 -7.91 -11.04 -10.84
C THR A 252 -9.24 -10.33 -11.03
N VAL A 253 -9.18 -9.04 -11.30
CA VAL A 253 -10.32 -8.19 -11.68
C VAL A 253 -9.97 -7.35 -12.89
N GLY A 254 -10.97 -7.12 -13.74
CA GLY A 254 -10.84 -6.27 -14.91
C GLY A 254 -10.98 -4.78 -14.58
N GLU A 255 -10.69 -3.96 -15.57
CA GLU A 255 -10.79 -2.49 -15.50
C GLU A 255 -12.21 -2.03 -15.15
N ASP A 256 -13.21 -2.66 -15.79
CA ASP A 256 -14.63 -2.34 -15.57
C ASP A 256 -15.11 -2.72 -14.17
N ASP A 257 -14.60 -3.84 -13.60
CA ASP A 257 -14.93 -4.25 -12.24
C ASP A 257 -14.44 -3.23 -11.21
N ALA A 258 -13.22 -2.70 -11.39
CA ALA A 258 -12.67 -1.65 -10.54
C ALA A 258 -13.48 -0.35 -10.67
N ALA A 259 -13.81 0.08 -11.90
CA ALA A 259 -14.61 1.26 -12.16
C ALA A 259 -16.02 1.15 -11.56
N GLU A 260 -16.67 -0.01 -11.66
CA GLU A 260 -17.97 -0.26 -11.02
C GLU A 260 -17.89 -0.25 -9.49
N ALA A 261 -16.81 -0.78 -8.92
CA ALA A 261 -16.59 -0.74 -7.47
C ALA A 261 -16.43 0.71 -6.98
N MET A 262 -15.67 1.56 -7.69
CA MET A 262 -15.56 3.00 -7.40
C MET A 262 -16.94 3.69 -7.41
N ARG A 263 -17.74 3.45 -8.46
CA ARG A 263 -19.10 4.02 -8.56
C ARG A 263 -20.00 3.56 -7.43
N SER A 264 -19.88 2.28 -7.02
CA SER A 264 -20.68 1.72 -5.92
C SER A 264 -20.31 2.33 -4.57
N LEU A 265 -19.03 2.61 -4.32
CA LEU A 265 -18.57 3.26 -3.11
C LEU A 265 -18.96 4.75 -3.05
N ALA A 266 -18.95 5.42 -4.21
CA ALA A 266 -19.36 6.82 -4.32
C ALA A 266 -20.88 7.01 -4.20
N ARG A 267 -21.68 5.97 -4.51
CA ARG A 267 -23.15 6.00 -4.46
C ARG A 267 -23.66 4.81 -3.66
N PRO A 268 -23.51 4.85 -2.33
CA PRO A 268 -23.91 3.74 -1.47
C PRO A 268 -25.42 3.50 -1.51
N LEU A 269 -25.80 2.32 -1.09
CA LEU A 269 -27.19 1.96 -0.89
C LEU A 269 -27.66 2.45 0.49
N ASP A 270 -28.92 2.84 0.57
CA ASP A 270 -29.59 3.25 1.80
C ASP A 270 -28.88 4.38 2.57
N ARG A 271 -28.45 4.09 3.81
CA ARG A 271 -27.82 5.04 4.72
C ARG A 271 -26.31 4.82 4.89
N ASP A 272 -25.71 3.98 4.08
CA ASP A 272 -24.26 3.79 4.15
C ASP A 272 -23.54 5.09 3.76
N PRO A 273 -22.42 5.44 4.41
CA PRO A 273 -21.66 6.61 4.03
C PRO A 273 -21.00 6.42 2.65
N ALA A 274 -20.99 7.47 1.84
CA ALA A 274 -20.23 7.46 0.59
C ALA A 274 -18.72 7.46 0.87
N ILE A 275 -17.99 6.67 0.11
CA ILE A 275 -16.53 6.54 0.21
C ILE A 275 -15.90 6.97 -1.11
N VAL A 276 -14.93 7.88 -1.01
CA VAL A 276 -14.08 8.25 -2.15
C VAL A 276 -12.92 7.27 -2.22
N ALA A 277 -13.04 6.29 -3.09
CA ALA A 277 -12.01 5.29 -3.33
C ALA A 277 -11.38 5.50 -4.71
N GLY A 278 -10.06 5.57 -4.77
CA GLY A 278 -9.33 5.52 -6.03
C GLY A 278 -9.44 4.14 -6.68
N GLU A 279 -8.93 4.03 -7.90
CA GLU A 279 -9.02 2.82 -8.73
C GLU A 279 -8.43 1.60 -8.02
N SER A 280 -7.25 1.78 -7.43
CA SER A 280 -6.58 0.74 -6.65
C SER A 280 -7.25 0.52 -5.29
N GLY A 281 -7.82 1.58 -4.70
CA GLY A 281 -8.53 1.52 -3.43
C GLY A 281 -9.79 0.66 -3.48
N ALA A 282 -10.47 0.66 -4.61
CA ALA A 282 -11.73 -0.05 -4.83
C ALA A 282 -11.56 -1.53 -5.22
N ALA A 283 -10.34 -1.99 -5.56
CA ALA A 283 -10.11 -3.31 -6.14
C ALA A 283 -10.53 -4.47 -5.21
N GLY A 284 -10.41 -4.31 -3.89
CA GLY A 284 -10.93 -5.30 -2.94
C GLY A 284 -12.44 -5.52 -3.04
N LEU A 285 -13.22 -4.44 -3.24
CA LEU A 285 -14.66 -4.53 -3.50
C LEU A 285 -14.94 -5.13 -4.87
N ALA A 286 -14.14 -4.80 -5.89
CA ALA A 286 -14.27 -5.42 -7.21
C ALA A 286 -14.13 -6.94 -7.12
N GLY A 287 -13.10 -7.44 -6.42
CA GLY A 287 -12.91 -8.86 -6.17
C GLY A 287 -14.07 -9.52 -5.45
N LEU A 288 -14.61 -8.90 -4.39
CA LEU A 288 -15.79 -9.41 -3.70
C LEU A 288 -17.01 -9.49 -4.63
N ARG A 289 -17.24 -8.48 -5.49
CA ARG A 289 -18.36 -8.46 -6.44
C ARG A 289 -18.23 -9.58 -7.48
N VAL A 290 -17.05 -9.79 -8.04
CA VAL A 290 -16.77 -10.90 -8.95
C VAL A 290 -17.01 -12.24 -8.24
N ALA A 291 -16.47 -12.44 -7.05
CA ALA A 291 -16.63 -13.67 -6.29
C ALA A 291 -18.10 -13.96 -5.92
N THR A 292 -18.91 -12.93 -5.67
CA THR A 292 -20.34 -13.13 -5.33
C THR A 292 -21.21 -13.39 -6.55
N ARG A 293 -20.84 -12.93 -7.74
CA ARG A 293 -21.55 -13.19 -9.00
C ARG A 293 -21.29 -14.61 -9.52
N ASP A 294 -20.06 -15.10 -9.36
CA ASP A 294 -19.67 -16.44 -9.78
C ASP A 294 -20.03 -17.48 -8.71
N LYS A 295 -20.95 -18.41 -9.06
CA LYS A 295 -21.41 -19.44 -8.11
C LYS A 295 -20.29 -20.36 -7.68
N ALA A 296 -19.37 -20.74 -8.56
CA ALA A 296 -18.29 -21.68 -8.25
C ALA A 296 -17.26 -21.06 -7.30
N ILE A 297 -16.90 -19.79 -7.54
CA ILE A 297 -16.01 -19.02 -6.66
C ILE A 297 -16.67 -18.81 -5.30
N ARG A 298 -17.93 -18.37 -5.29
CA ARG A 298 -18.69 -18.15 -4.07
C ARG A 298 -18.77 -19.39 -3.19
N ASP A 299 -19.11 -20.53 -3.78
CA ASP A 299 -19.23 -21.80 -3.07
C ASP A 299 -17.86 -22.27 -2.56
N LYS A 300 -16.78 -22.12 -3.36
CA LYS A 300 -15.42 -22.50 -2.98
C LYS A 300 -14.89 -21.66 -1.80
N LEU A 301 -15.23 -20.37 -1.75
CA LEU A 301 -14.85 -19.46 -0.68
C LEU A 301 -15.78 -19.57 0.55
N GLY A 302 -16.91 -20.27 0.45
CA GLY A 302 -17.91 -20.32 1.51
C GLY A 302 -18.62 -18.98 1.76
N LEU A 303 -18.73 -18.15 0.73
CA LEU A 303 -19.42 -16.87 0.82
C LEU A 303 -20.95 -17.06 0.88
N GLY A 304 -21.59 -16.46 1.88
CA GLY A 304 -23.03 -16.53 2.07
C GLY A 304 -23.59 -15.34 2.85
N PRO A 305 -24.91 -15.32 3.12
CA PRO A 305 -25.56 -14.20 3.82
C PRO A 305 -24.99 -13.91 5.21
N ALA A 306 -24.41 -14.90 5.89
CA ALA A 306 -23.79 -14.75 7.20
C ALA A 306 -22.30 -14.31 7.12
N SER A 307 -21.73 -14.14 5.94
CA SER A 307 -20.33 -13.75 5.78
C SER A 307 -20.11 -12.32 6.28
N ARG A 308 -19.09 -12.16 7.11
CA ARG A 308 -18.59 -10.87 7.60
C ARG A 308 -17.32 -10.52 6.82
N VAL A 309 -17.48 -9.74 5.77
CA VAL A 309 -16.40 -9.40 4.85
C VAL A 309 -15.72 -8.11 5.31
N LEU A 310 -14.40 -8.13 5.42
CA LEU A 310 -13.56 -6.96 5.60
C LEU A 310 -12.92 -6.57 4.27
N LEU A 311 -13.04 -5.30 3.92
CA LEU A 311 -12.34 -4.64 2.82
C LEU A 311 -11.50 -3.49 3.38
N ILE A 312 -10.48 -3.08 2.63
CA ILE A 312 -9.68 -1.89 2.93
C ILE A 312 -9.71 -0.98 1.70
N ASN A 313 -10.32 0.21 1.84
CA ASN A 313 -10.11 1.25 0.85
C ASN A 313 -8.71 1.82 1.07
N THR A 314 -7.77 1.46 0.23
CA THR A 314 -6.35 1.74 0.43
C THR A 314 -5.94 3.15 0.07
N GLU A 315 -6.70 3.84 -0.78
CA GLU A 315 -6.44 5.22 -1.19
C GLU A 315 -7.69 5.95 -1.64
N GLY A 316 -7.65 7.28 -1.54
CA GLY A 316 -8.67 8.16 -2.10
C GLY A 316 -8.41 8.49 -3.57
N ALA A 317 -9.10 9.53 -4.06
CA ALA A 317 -8.92 10.07 -5.42
C ALA A 317 -7.54 10.79 -5.53
N THR A 318 -6.48 10.02 -5.71
CA THR A 318 -5.11 10.55 -5.88
C THR A 318 -4.91 11.24 -7.24
N ASP A 319 -5.75 10.89 -8.21
CA ASP A 319 -5.97 11.59 -9.48
C ASP A 319 -7.43 12.02 -9.56
N GLN A 320 -7.70 13.28 -9.26
CA GLN A 320 -9.08 13.80 -9.17
C GLN A 320 -9.77 13.88 -10.54
N ALA A 321 -9.01 14.12 -11.59
CA ALA A 321 -9.55 14.20 -12.94
C ALA A 321 -10.04 12.83 -13.39
N ARG A 322 -9.21 11.81 -13.23
CA ARG A 322 -9.55 10.43 -13.56
C ARG A 322 -10.69 9.87 -12.69
N TYR A 323 -10.66 10.18 -11.39
CA TYR A 323 -11.77 9.81 -10.51
C TYR A 323 -13.10 10.39 -11.03
N THR A 324 -13.11 11.68 -11.40
CA THR A 324 -14.31 12.36 -11.89
C THR A 324 -14.79 11.76 -13.23
N GLU A 325 -13.87 11.41 -14.11
CA GLU A 325 -14.17 10.72 -15.37
C GLU A 325 -14.87 9.37 -15.11
N ILE A 326 -14.33 8.55 -14.22
CA ILE A 326 -14.85 7.21 -13.92
C ILE A 326 -16.18 7.26 -13.16
N VAL A 327 -16.25 8.08 -12.12
CA VAL A 327 -17.40 8.13 -11.19
C VAL A 327 -18.52 9.03 -11.71
N GLY A 328 -18.19 10.03 -12.55
CA GLY A 328 -19.13 11.03 -13.04
C GLY A 328 -19.46 12.14 -12.03
N SER A 329 -18.69 12.24 -10.94
CA SER A 329 -18.85 13.26 -9.91
C SER A 329 -17.51 13.54 -9.26
N SER A 330 -17.25 14.79 -8.85
CA SER A 330 -16.00 15.11 -8.16
C SER A 330 -15.93 14.47 -6.76
N PRO A 331 -14.73 14.20 -6.21
CA PRO A 331 -14.57 13.71 -4.83
C PRO A 331 -15.29 14.59 -3.80
N ALA A 332 -15.20 15.90 -3.96
CA ALA A 332 -15.86 16.87 -3.07
C ALA A 332 -17.40 16.74 -3.12
N THR A 333 -17.98 16.57 -4.31
CA THR A 333 -19.42 16.37 -4.49
C THR A 333 -19.91 15.09 -3.82
N VAL A 334 -19.13 13.99 -3.96
CA VAL A 334 -19.46 12.71 -3.33
C VAL A 334 -19.52 12.83 -1.81
N LEU A 335 -18.53 13.51 -1.20
CA LEU A 335 -18.48 13.70 0.25
C LEU A 335 -19.59 14.63 0.77
N GLN A 336 -19.99 15.63 0.01
CA GLN A 336 -21.09 16.54 0.39
C GLN A 336 -22.46 15.85 0.33
N SER A 337 -22.65 14.90 -0.57
CA SER A 337 -23.91 14.14 -0.66
C SER A 337 -24.09 13.11 0.46
N ALA A 338 -23.04 12.84 1.23
CA ALA A 338 -23.04 11.89 2.36
C ALA A 338 -23.20 12.58 3.73
N ALA A 339 -23.18 13.91 3.78
CA ALA A 339 -23.38 14.72 4.99
C ALA A 339 -24.84 15.14 5.14
#